data_3dfcbcd8a2f6693c2ab47e2fe87914b2
#
_entry.id   3dfcbcd8a2f6693c2ab47e2fe87914b2
#
_cell.length_a   1.000
_cell.length_b   1.000
_cell.length_c   1.000
_cell.angle_alpha   90.00
_cell.angle_beta   90.00
_cell.angle_gamma   90.00
#
_symmetry.space_group_name_H-M   'P 1'
#
loop_
_entity.id
_entity.type
_entity.pdbx_description
1 polymer ?
#
loop_
_entity_poly.entity_id
_entity_poly.type
_entity_poly.pdbx_seq_one_letter_code
_entity_poly.pdbx_strand_id
1 'polypeptide(L)'
;MTGIKIHDFNCGLKAYRKQVIKSIEVYGDMHRYIPVLAKWAGFKRIGEKVVQHQERKFGTTKFGMERFIRGPLDLLSVIFISKFSKRPMHFFGVFGTLMFLLGLAAAVWEGSQKLILTLQNKLAPRITESPYFYLALTAMIIGTQLFLAGFLAELNVRNSTDRNSYLIDKKTNI
;
A
#
# COMPACT_ATOMS: atom_id res chain seq x y z
N MET A 1 -14.48 4.38 -2.38
CA MET A 1 -13.26 3.64 -2.74
C MET A 1 -13.54 2.23 -3.24
N THR A 2 -14.25 1.37 -2.52
CA THR A 2 -14.56 0.00 -2.97
C THR A 2 -15.80 -0.12 -3.86
N GLY A 3 -16.72 0.84 -3.80
CA GLY A 3 -17.99 0.82 -4.53
C GLY A 3 -18.91 -0.36 -4.16
N ILE A 4 -18.73 -0.93 -2.97
CA ILE A 4 -19.59 -1.97 -2.41
C ILE A 4 -20.50 -1.30 -1.39
N LYS A 5 -21.80 -1.45 -1.59
CA LYS A 5 -22.83 -0.93 -0.67
C LYS A 5 -23.29 -2.08 0.22
N ILE A 6 -22.65 -2.28 1.36
CA ILE A 6 -23.08 -3.16 2.45
C ILE A 6 -22.99 -2.40 3.77
N HIS A 7 -23.96 -2.63 4.67
CA HIS A 7 -24.05 -1.90 5.93
C HIS A 7 -23.01 -2.41 6.94
N ASP A 8 -22.74 -3.72 6.96
CA ASP A 8 -21.78 -4.29 7.89
C ASP A 8 -20.73 -5.18 7.19
N PHE A 9 -19.54 -4.65 7.01
CA PHE A 9 -18.37 -5.40 6.52
C PHE A 9 -17.81 -6.38 7.54
N ASN A 10 -18.10 -6.17 8.81
CA ASN A 10 -17.46 -6.87 9.92
C ASN A 10 -18.33 -8.00 10.50
N CYS A 11 -19.50 -8.24 9.93
CA CYS A 11 -20.38 -9.33 10.33
C CYS A 11 -19.65 -10.67 10.28
N GLY A 12 -19.72 -11.45 11.36
CA GLY A 12 -19.10 -12.77 11.43
C GLY A 12 -19.79 -13.82 10.54
N LEU A 13 -21.08 -13.62 10.21
CA LEU A 13 -21.84 -14.53 9.35
C LEU A 13 -21.70 -14.11 7.89
N LYS A 14 -20.96 -14.89 7.12
CA LYS A 14 -20.71 -14.65 5.70
C LYS A 14 -20.86 -15.95 4.92
N ALA A 15 -21.56 -15.90 3.79
CA ALA A 15 -21.76 -17.03 2.90
C ALA A 15 -21.16 -16.71 1.51
N TYR A 16 -20.41 -17.64 0.97
CA TYR A 16 -19.73 -17.49 -0.32
C TYR A 16 -19.95 -18.70 -1.22
N ARG A 17 -19.99 -18.46 -2.52
CA ARG A 17 -19.91 -19.56 -3.47
C ARG A 17 -18.51 -20.16 -3.46
N LYS A 18 -18.40 -21.48 -3.65
CA LYS A 18 -17.13 -22.23 -3.69
C LYS A 18 -16.11 -21.60 -4.66
N GLN A 19 -16.58 -21.12 -5.82
CA GLN A 19 -15.73 -20.46 -6.82
C GLN A 19 -15.06 -19.19 -6.27
N VAL A 20 -15.79 -18.37 -5.49
CA VAL A 20 -15.26 -17.15 -4.90
C VAL A 20 -14.12 -17.47 -3.96
N ILE A 21 -14.34 -18.41 -3.02
CA ILE A 21 -13.32 -18.76 -2.01
C ILE A 21 -12.06 -19.36 -2.65
N LYS A 22 -12.22 -20.14 -3.73
CA LYS A 22 -11.08 -20.71 -4.46
C LYS A 22 -10.31 -19.70 -5.31
N SER A 23 -10.90 -18.53 -5.58
CA SER A 23 -10.34 -17.51 -6.46
C SER A 23 -9.67 -16.36 -5.70
N ILE A 24 -9.80 -16.34 -4.39
CA ILE A 24 -9.21 -15.30 -3.54
C ILE A 24 -8.29 -15.94 -2.51
N GLU A 25 -7.16 -15.32 -2.29
CA GLU A 25 -6.25 -15.69 -1.22
C GLU A 25 -6.53 -14.82 0.01
N VAL A 26 -6.75 -15.46 1.16
CA VAL A 26 -7.08 -14.79 2.42
C VAL A 26 -6.07 -15.20 3.47
N TYR A 27 -5.28 -14.28 3.97
CA TYR A 27 -4.32 -14.51 5.05
C TYR A 27 -4.47 -13.46 6.15
N GLY A 28 -4.12 -13.81 7.36
CA GLY A 28 -4.20 -12.94 8.53
C GLY A 28 -5.61 -12.36 8.74
N ASP A 29 -5.69 -11.08 9.04
CA ASP A 29 -6.94 -10.37 9.29
C ASP A 29 -7.72 -9.95 8.03
N MET A 30 -7.30 -10.42 6.85
CA MET A 30 -8.00 -10.13 5.57
C MET A 30 -9.41 -10.71 5.47
N HIS A 31 -9.80 -11.59 6.40
CA HIS A 31 -11.16 -12.14 6.45
C HIS A 31 -12.26 -11.06 6.51
N ARG A 32 -11.94 -9.86 7.00
CA ARG A 32 -12.85 -8.71 7.02
C ARG A 32 -13.09 -8.13 5.64
N TYR A 33 -12.11 -8.24 4.76
CA TYR A 33 -12.09 -7.63 3.43
C TYR A 33 -12.44 -8.60 2.30
N ILE A 34 -12.89 -9.82 2.61
CA ILE A 34 -13.29 -10.81 1.61
C ILE A 34 -14.28 -10.23 0.57
N PRO A 35 -15.29 -9.42 0.91
CA PRO A 35 -16.16 -8.83 -0.11
C PRO A 35 -15.41 -7.95 -1.11
N VAL A 36 -14.38 -7.25 -0.63
CA VAL A 36 -13.54 -6.38 -1.47
C VAL A 36 -12.66 -7.23 -2.38
N LEU A 37 -11.99 -8.25 -1.82
CA LEU A 37 -11.16 -9.19 -2.57
C LEU A 37 -11.97 -9.91 -3.65
N ALA A 38 -13.18 -10.37 -3.30
CA ALA A 38 -14.10 -11.02 -4.24
C ALA A 38 -14.48 -10.07 -5.40
N LYS A 39 -14.78 -8.81 -5.10
CA LYS A 39 -15.08 -7.81 -6.14
C LYS A 39 -13.90 -7.59 -7.08
N TRP A 40 -12.68 -7.52 -6.56
CA TRP A 40 -11.46 -7.36 -7.36
C TRP A 40 -11.15 -8.62 -8.20
N ALA A 41 -11.51 -9.81 -7.68
CA ALA A 41 -11.45 -11.05 -8.45
C ALA A 41 -12.54 -11.16 -9.54
N GLY A 42 -13.38 -10.13 -9.70
CA GLY A 42 -14.40 -10.09 -10.77
C GLY A 42 -15.82 -10.46 -10.32
N PHE A 43 -16.03 -10.87 -9.08
CA PHE A 43 -17.36 -11.23 -8.56
C PHE A 43 -18.14 -9.98 -8.12
N LYS A 44 -18.96 -9.46 -9.03
CA LYS A 44 -19.70 -8.19 -8.82
C LYS A 44 -20.99 -8.34 -8.00
N ARG A 45 -21.54 -9.56 -7.86
CA ARG A 45 -22.81 -9.81 -7.17
C ARG A 45 -22.56 -10.04 -5.69
N ILE A 46 -22.57 -8.97 -4.92
CA ILE A 46 -22.44 -8.97 -3.46
C ILE A 46 -23.75 -8.45 -2.91
N GLY A 47 -24.39 -9.24 -2.05
CA GLY A 47 -25.65 -8.88 -1.40
C GLY A 47 -25.53 -9.03 0.11
N GLU A 48 -26.52 -8.51 0.80
CA GLU A 48 -26.63 -8.63 2.24
C GLU A 48 -28.07 -9.08 2.58
N LYS A 49 -28.19 -9.84 3.65
CA LYS A 49 -29.48 -10.31 4.17
C LYS A 49 -29.52 -10.05 5.67
N VAL A 50 -30.60 -9.44 6.11
CA VAL A 50 -30.82 -9.22 7.54
C VAL A 50 -31.00 -10.56 8.25
N VAL A 51 -30.27 -10.76 9.33
CA VAL A 51 -30.34 -11.95 10.17
C VAL A 51 -30.62 -11.54 11.61
N GLN A 52 -31.35 -12.36 12.33
CA GLN A 52 -31.59 -12.13 13.76
C GLN A 52 -30.32 -12.45 14.51
N HIS A 53 -29.79 -11.47 15.22
CA HIS A 53 -28.63 -11.62 16.08
C HIS A 53 -29.08 -11.83 17.52
N GLN A 54 -28.66 -12.94 18.13
CA GLN A 54 -28.88 -13.19 19.55
C GLN A 54 -27.68 -12.71 20.36
N GLU A 55 -27.94 -12.05 21.47
CA GLU A 55 -26.88 -11.62 22.38
C GLU A 55 -26.11 -12.83 22.94
N ARG A 56 -24.81 -12.64 23.10
CA ARG A 56 -23.92 -13.66 23.61
C ARG A 56 -24.26 -13.89 25.11
N LYS A 57 -24.73 -15.09 25.46
CA LYS A 57 -25.09 -15.46 26.84
C LYS A 57 -23.87 -15.73 27.73
N PHE A 58 -22.70 -16.07 27.16
CA PHE A 58 -21.48 -16.42 27.88
C PHE A 58 -20.24 -15.80 27.23
N GLY A 59 -19.27 -15.42 28.08
CA GLY A 59 -17.97 -14.92 27.66
C GLY A 59 -17.85 -13.39 27.71
N THR A 60 -16.62 -12.92 27.98
CA THR A 60 -16.27 -11.51 28.01
C THR A 60 -15.74 -11.07 26.64
N THR A 61 -15.98 -9.82 26.28
CA THR A 61 -15.49 -9.23 25.02
C THR A 61 -13.99 -8.99 25.13
N LYS A 62 -13.18 -9.73 24.37
CA LYS A 62 -11.72 -9.57 24.31
C LYS A 62 -11.27 -8.49 23.30
N PHE A 63 -12.05 -7.43 23.14
CA PHE A 63 -11.71 -6.37 22.21
C PHE A 63 -10.82 -5.31 22.90
N GLY A 64 -9.50 -5.41 22.71
CA GLY A 64 -8.53 -4.42 23.18
C GLY A 64 -8.35 -3.23 22.22
N MET A 65 -7.62 -2.21 22.70
CA MET A 65 -7.25 -1.00 21.93
C MET A 65 -6.42 -1.32 20.66
N GLU A 66 -5.77 -2.48 20.57
CA GLU A 66 -5.02 -2.94 19.40
C GLU A 66 -5.83 -2.90 18.09
N ARG A 67 -7.15 -3.05 18.17
CA ARG A 67 -8.03 -3.02 17.01
C ARG A 67 -8.03 -1.66 16.30
N PHE A 68 -7.86 -0.56 17.04
CA PHE A 68 -7.82 0.79 16.46
C PHE A 68 -6.55 1.01 15.63
N ILE A 69 -5.48 0.32 15.94
CA ILE A 69 -4.22 0.40 15.19
C ILE A 69 -4.20 -0.62 14.06
N ARG A 70 -4.58 -1.87 14.33
CA ARG A 70 -4.57 -2.95 13.33
C ARG A 70 -5.56 -2.72 12.19
N GLY A 71 -6.77 -2.23 12.48
CA GLY A 71 -7.79 -2.00 11.46
C GLY A 71 -7.34 -1.06 10.33
N PRO A 72 -6.85 0.16 10.62
CA PRO A 72 -6.29 1.06 9.60
C PRO A 72 -5.07 0.48 8.87
N LEU A 73 -4.17 -0.23 9.56
CA LEU A 73 -3.00 -0.86 8.94
C LEU A 73 -3.40 -1.99 7.98
N ASP A 74 -4.37 -2.82 8.37
CA ASP A 74 -4.91 -3.88 7.50
C ASP A 74 -5.58 -3.28 6.25
N LEU A 75 -6.37 -2.21 6.44
CA LEU A 75 -7.01 -1.51 5.32
C LEU A 75 -5.96 -0.92 4.37
N LEU A 76 -4.93 -0.29 4.91
CA LEU A 76 -3.81 0.25 4.12
C LEU A 76 -3.11 -0.86 3.34
N SER A 77 -2.82 -1.98 4.00
CA SER A 77 -2.19 -3.16 3.38
C SER A 77 -3.05 -3.73 2.25
N VAL A 78 -4.36 -3.88 2.47
CA VAL A 78 -5.29 -4.38 1.46
C VAL A 78 -5.37 -3.44 0.26
N ILE A 79 -5.47 -2.12 0.49
CA ILE A 79 -5.49 -1.12 -0.59
C ILE A 79 -4.18 -1.14 -1.37
N PHE A 80 -3.06 -1.21 -0.65
CA PHE A 80 -1.73 -1.24 -1.26
C PHE A 80 -1.54 -2.48 -2.13
N ILE A 81 -1.79 -3.67 -1.58
CA ILE A 81 -1.67 -4.93 -2.31
C ILE A 81 -2.59 -4.94 -3.52
N SER A 82 -3.86 -4.51 -3.39
CA SER A 82 -4.80 -4.53 -4.50
C SER A 82 -4.40 -3.64 -5.66
N LYS A 83 -3.85 -2.47 -5.36
CA LYS A 83 -3.55 -1.44 -6.36
C LYS A 83 -2.15 -1.59 -6.95
N PHE A 84 -1.18 -1.97 -6.12
CA PHE A 84 0.24 -1.95 -6.46
C PHE A 84 0.91 -3.32 -6.52
N SER A 85 0.22 -4.41 -6.12
CA SER A 85 0.79 -5.77 -6.14
C SER A 85 1.33 -6.18 -7.52
N LYS A 86 0.67 -5.76 -8.60
CA LYS A 86 1.08 -6.11 -9.96
C LYS A 86 2.16 -5.20 -10.53
N ARG A 87 2.34 -3.98 -10.00
CA ARG A 87 3.30 -2.97 -10.49
C ARG A 87 3.81 -2.09 -9.35
N PRO A 88 4.54 -2.63 -8.38
CA PRO A 88 5.03 -1.89 -7.22
C PRO A 88 6.01 -0.79 -7.61
N MET A 89 6.77 -0.97 -8.71
CA MET A 89 7.73 0.02 -9.22
C MET A 89 7.07 1.36 -9.55
N HIS A 90 5.80 1.36 -10.00
CA HIS A 90 5.10 2.61 -10.31
C HIS A 90 4.87 3.48 -9.06
N PHE A 91 4.67 2.87 -7.91
CA PHE A 91 4.50 3.61 -6.67
C PHE A 91 5.85 4.02 -6.08
N PHE A 92 6.67 3.07 -5.73
CA PHE A 92 7.94 3.33 -5.06
C PHE A 92 8.96 4.04 -5.96
N GLY A 93 8.99 3.71 -7.25
CA GLY A 93 9.90 4.33 -8.21
C GLY A 93 9.58 5.80 -8.43
N VAL A 94 8.30 6.15 -8.62
CA VAL A 94 7.90 7.56 -8.79
C VAL A 94 8.21 8.38 -7.55
N PHE A 95 7.77 7.91 -6.37
CA PHE A 95 8.05 8.63 -5.11
C PHE A 95 9.54 8.70 -4.79
N GLY A 96 10.28 7.61 -5.02
CA GLY A 96 11.72 7.57 -4.81
C GLY A 96 12.47 8.53 -5.71
N THR A 97 12.16 8.54 -7.01
CA THR A 97 12.79 9.46 -7.97
C THR A 97 12.45 10.92 -7.64
N LEU A 98 11.19 11.21 -7.32
CA LEU A 98 10.76 12.56 -6.99
C LEU A 98 11.47 13.06 -5.71
N MET A 99 11.55 12.24 -4.69
CA MET A 99 12.22 12.57 -3.43
C MET A 99 13.72 12.78 -3.63
N PHE A 100 14.35 11.93 -4.45
CA PHE A 100 15.77 12.09 -4.81
C PHE A 100 16.01 13.40 -5.55
N LEU A 101 15.20 13.73 -6.57
CA LEU A 101 15.34 14.96 -7.34
C LEU A 101 15.11 16.21 -6.50
N LEU A 102 14.14 16.20 -5.59
CA LEU A 102 13.91 17.32 -4.66
C LEU A 102 15.10 17.51 -3.71
N GLY A 103 15.62 16.42 -3.16
CA GLY A 103 16.83 16.47 -2.32
C GLY A 103 18.05 16.98 -3.10
N LEU A 104 18.24 16.51 -4.33
CA LEU A 104 19.32 16.98 -5.20
C LEU A 104 19.18 18.48 -5.52
N ALA A 105 17.97 18.92 -5.88
CA ALA A 105 17.71 20.33 -6.16
C ALA A 105 18.01 21.22 -4.93
N ALA A 106 17.60 20.80 -3.74
CA ALA A 106 17.89 21.50 -2.50
C ALA A 106 19.40 21.55 -2.21
N ALA A 107 20.12 20.44 -2.39
CA ALA A 107 21.56 20.38 -2.19
C ALA A 107 22.31 21.28 -3.18
N VAL A 108 21.91 21.29 -4.45
CA VAL A 108 22.47 22.17 -5.47
C VAL A 108 22.18 23.64 -5.16
N TRP A 109 20.98 23.94 -4.69
CA TRP A 109 20.62 25.30 -4.25
C TRP A 109 21.51 25.80 -3.12
N GLU A 110 21.64 25.02 -2.04
CA GLU A 110 22.53 25.36 -0.91
C GLU A 110 24.00 25.51 -1.37
N GLY A 111 24.48 24.61 -2.19
CA GLY A 111 25.84 24.67 -2.76
C GLY A 111 26.07 25.93 -3.60
N SER A 112 25.08 26.29 -4.44
CA SER A 112 25.18 27.49 -5.31
C SER A 112 25.18 28.77 -4.49
N GLN A 113 24.36 28.88 -3.47
CA GLN A 113 24.35 30.04 -2.55
C GLN A 113 25.70 30.23 -1.88
N LYS A 114 26.29 29.15 -1.39
CA LYS A 114 27.63 29.22 -0.78
C LYS A 114 28.69 29.66 -1.78
N LEU A 115 28.68 29.11 -2.99
CA LEU A 115 29.62 29.45 -4.03
C LEU A 115 29.56 30.95 -4.37
N ILE A 116 28.34 31.50 -4.52
CA ILE A 116 28.12 32.93 -4.80
C ILE A 116 28.66 33.80 -3.66
N LEU A 117 28.38 33.46 -2.39
CA LEU A 117 28.87 34.20 -1.24
C LEU A 117 30.41 34.17 -1.15
N THR A 118 31.02 33.01 -1.44
CA THR A 118 32.47 32.84 -1.44
C THR A 118 33.12 33.68 -2.54
N LEU A 119 32.56 33.72 -3.74
CA LEU A 119 33.05 34.53 -4.87
C LEU A 119 32.94 36.05 -4.57
N GLN A 120 31.96 36.44 -3.75
CA GLN A 120 31.81 37.84 -3.31
C GLN A 120 32.72 38.21 -2.13
N ASN A 121 33.66 37.35 -1.73
CA ASN A 121 34.51 37.53 -0.53
C ASN A 121 33.73 37.81 0.77
N LYS A 122 32.48 37.29 0.87
CA LYS A 122 31.68 37.37 2.09
C LYS A 122 31.90 36.12 2.93
N LEU A 123 31.79 36.26 4.25
CA LEU A 123 31.86 35.14 5.17
C LEU A 123 30.66 34.19 4.87
N ALA A 124 30.95 33.06 4.22
CA ALA A 124 29.96 32.05 3.94
C ALA A 124 29.95 31.01 5.06
N PRO A 125 28.81 30.72 5.69
CA PRO A 125 28.71 29.65 6.68
C PRO A 125 29.08 28.31 6.08
N ARG A 126 29.55 27.39 6.89
CA ARG A 126 29.85 26.02 6.41
C ARG A 126 28.57 25.34 5.99
N ILE A 127 28.57 24.63 4.85
CA ILE A 127 27.39 23.85 4.36
C ILE A 127 26.92 22.87 5.44
N THR A 128 27.87 22.30 6.20
CA THR A 128 27.58 21.35 7.28
C THR A 128 26.92 22.01 8.52
N GLU A 129 26.82 23.30 8.58
CA GLU A 129 26.11 24.02 9.65
C GLU A 129 24.65 24.30 9.27
N SER A 130 24.28 24.08 7.99
CA SER A 130 22.90 24.25 7.50
C SER A 130 22.05 23.00 7.77
N PRO A 131 20.94 23.11 8.52
CA PRO A 131 20.00 22.00 8.70
C PRO A 131 19.38 21.54 7.37
N TYR A 132 19.23 22.43 6.42
CA TYR A 132 18.64 22.13 5.09
C TYR A 132 19.52 21.21 4.28
N PHE A 133 20.84 21.30 4.41
CA PHE A 133 21.75 20.37 3.76
C PHE A 133 21.53 18.92 4.23
N TYR A 134 21.34 18.70 5.52
CA TYR A 134 21.07 17.36 6.06
C TYR A 134 19.69 16.85 5.65
N LEU A 135 18.68 17.73 5.58
CA LEU A 135 17.37 17.35 5.05
C LEU A 135 17.45 16.95 3.58
N ALA A 136 18.20 17.69 2.76
CA ALA A 136 18.43 17.36 1.36
C ALA A 136 19.12 16.01 1.21
N LEU A 137 20.19 15.75 1.98
CA LEU A 137 20.91 14.49 1.98
C LEU A 137 20.01 13.32 2.39
N THR A 138 19.24 13.50 3.46
CA THR A 138 18.28 12.51 3.95
C THR A 138 17.23 12.19 2.89
N ALA A 139 16.69 13.21 2.22
CA ALA A 139 15.72 13.02 1.14
C ALA A 139 16.32 12.23 -0.04
N MET A 140 17.57 12.48 -0.42
CA MET A 140 18.26 11.71 -1.44
C MET A 140 18.45 10.24 -1.04
N ILE A 141 18.86 9.99 0.20
CA ILE A 141 19.04 8.63 0.71
C ILE A 141 17.73 7.87 0.72
N ILE A 142 16.66 8.47 1.30
CA ILE A 142 15.34 7.86 1.36
C ILE A 142 14.79 7.64 -0.07
N GLY A 143 14.98 8.62 -0.97
CA GLY A 143 14.57 8.51 -2.36
C GLY A 143 15.23 7.32 -3.07
N THR A 144 16.54 7.13 -2.88
CA THR A 144 17.27 5.98 -3.42
C THR A 144 16.78 4.67 -2.82
N GLN A 145 16.53 4.61 -1.50
CA GLN A 145 16.03 3.42 -0.83
C GLN A 145 14.63 3.02 -1.34
N LEU A 146 13.73 4.00 -1.51
CA LEU A 146 12.39 3.75 -2.06
C LEU A 146 12.47 3.23 -3.50
N PHE A 147 13.34 3.80 -4.32
CA PHE A 147 13.54 3.33 -5.69
C PHE A 147 14.03 1.89 -5.73
N LEU A 148 15.05 1.55 -4.94
CA LEU A 148 15.57 0.18 -4.83
C LEU A 148 14.52 -0.80 -4.29
N ALA A 149 13.74 -0.40 -3.28
CA ALA A 149 12.64 -1.20 -2.75
C ALA A 149 11.59 -1.49 -3.84
N GLY A 150 11.25 -0.49 -4.65
CA GLY A 150 10.34 -0.66 -5.79
C GLY A 150 10.88 -1.63 -6.83
N PHE A 151 12.16 -1.53 -7.14
CA PHE A 151 12.82 -2.42 -8.09
C PHE A 151 12.84 -3.87 -7.60
N LEU A 152 13.21 -4.09 -6.32
CA LEU A 152 13.19 -5.43 -5.71
C LEU A 152 11.78 -6.02 -5.66
N ALA A 153 10.78 -5.20 -5.30
CA ALA A 153 9.39 -5.63 -5.31
C ALA A 153 8.91 -6.03 -6.72
N GLU A 154 9.30 -5.29 -7.75
CA GLU A 154 8.99 -5.62 -9.15
C GLU A 154 9.63 -6.93 -9.59
N LEU A 155 10.91 -7.17 -9.23
CA LEU A 155 11.59 -8.45 -9.49
C LEU A 155 10.86 -9.62 -8.81
N ASN A 156 10.42 -9.42 -7.58
CA ASN A 156 9.68 -10.44 -6.84
C ASN A 156 8.35 -10.79 -7.52
N VAL A 157 7.60 -9.78 -7.99
CA VAL A 157 6.37 -9.98 -8.76
C VAL A 157 6.64 -10.70 -10.09
N ARG A 158 7.74 -10.39 -10.76
CA ARG A 158 8.13 -11.06 -12.01
C ARG A 158 8.46 -12.54 -11.84
N ASN A 159 9.06 -12.89 -10.71
CA ASN A 159 9.46 -14.27 -10.39
C ASN A 159 8.32 -15.08 -9.74
N SER A 160 7.17 -14.46 -9.44
CA SER A 160 6.03 -15.13 -8.84
C SER A 160 5.38 -16.08 -9.86
N THR A 161 5.11 -17.32 -9.43
CA THR A 161 4.41 -18.35 -10.22
C THR A 161 2.97 -17.96 -10.56
N ASP A 162 2.35 -17.10 -9.75
CA ASP A 162 0.95 -16.68 -9.90
C ASP A 162 0.75 -15.53 -10.90
N ARG A 163 1.82 -15.04 -11.52
CA ARG A 163 1.77 -13.91 -12.46
C ARG A 163 0.78 -14.13 -13.61
N ASN A 164 0.68 -15.36 -14.10
CA ASN A 164 -0.14 -15.75 -15.26
C ASN A 164 -1.40 -16.50 -14.82
N SER A 165 -1.74 -16.57 -13.53
CA SER A 165 -2.97 -17.18 -13.08
C SER A 165 -4.18 -16.33 -13.51
N TYR A 166 -5.12 -16.94 -14.23
CA TYR A 166 -6.36 -16.32 -14.66
C TYR A 166 -7.53 -17.25 -14.42
N LEU A 167 -8.68 -16.68 -14.12
CA LEU A 167 -9.91 -17.43 -13.93
C LEU A 167 -10.57 -17.67 -15.28
N ILE A 168 -10.82 -18.94 -15.60
CA ILE A 168 -11.54 -19.34 -16.82
C ILE A 168 -13.03 -19.27 -16.51
N ASP A 169 -13.75 -18.33 -17.15
CA ASP A 169 -15.21 -18.19 -17.01
C ASP A 169 -15.95 -19.23 -17.84
N LYS A 170 -15.56 -19.41 -19.11
CA LYS A 170 -16.12 -20.41 -20.03
C LYS A 170 -15.04 -21.00 -20.93
N LYS A 171 -15.08 -22.32 -21.12
CA LYS A 171 -14.35 -23.00 -22.19
C LYS A 171 -15.27 -23.10 -23.39
N THR A 172 -14.99 -22.42 -24.48
CA THR A 172 -15.59 -22.64 -25.78
C THR A 172 -14.76 -23.70 -26.48
N ASN A 173 -15.35 -24.89 -26.68
CA ASN A 173 -14.74 -25.86 -27.56
C ASN A 173 -14.91 -25.34 -29.00
N ILE A 174 -13.78 -25.00 -29.62
CA ILE A 174 -13.69 -24.74 -31.06
C ILE A 174 -13.44 -26.07 -31.74
#